data_a09d90e18ea95c6dff87ab3d45d4ab94
#
_entry.id   a09d90e18ea95c6dff87ab3d45d4ab94
#
_cell.length_a   1.000
_cell.length_b   1.000
_cell.length_c   1.000
_cell.angle_alpha   90.00
_cell.angle_beta   90.00
_cell.angle_gamma   90.00
#
_symmetry.space_group_name_H-M   'P 1'
#
loop_
_entity.id
_entity.type
_entity.pdbx_description
1 polymer ?
#
loop_
_entity_poly.entity_id
_entity_poly.type
_entity_poly.pdbx_seq_one_letter_code
_entity_poly.pdbx_strand_id
1 'polypeptide(L)'
;VDGDDIYLTIDTNVQMSLETIINNASSASNSDWIVAVVADAKTGKILGSATSPTFNPNTKKISNYLNPLTSYTYEPGSVMKTYSYMLALENNKDFNPETETCLTGPYTIGDDVVSDWNKTGWGQISYERGYTLSSNTCVANMVKNYLTKDELKSFYKKIGFSSKTGIDLPSEYTGKVNFKYDVEVVNAAFGQGITTTPIQQVKALTAISNNGILLTPYIVLKTVNQTTKEVIYEGKPKEAGRVVS
;
A
#
# COMPACT_ATOMS: atom_id res chain seq x y z
N VAL A 1 5.66 -34.39 -20.27
CA VAL A 1 5.07 -34.38 -18.93
C VAL A 1 3.99 -33.33 -18.95
N ASP A 2 2.75 -33.74 -18.81
CA ASP A 2 1.63 -32.82 -18.75
C ASP A 2 1.68 -32.08 -17.40
N GLY A 3 1.42 -30.78 -17.42
CA GLY A 3 1.37 -29.95 -16.21
C GLY A 3 0.02 -30.06 -15.52
N ASP A 4 -0.10 -29.37 -14.37
CA ASP A 4 -1.38 -29.27 -13.66
C ASP A 4 -2.20 -28.07 -14.17
N ASP A 5 -3.52 -28.15 -14.07
CA ASP A 5 -4.41 -27.04 -14.37
C ASP A 5 -4.37 -26.02 -13.20
N ILE A 6 -4.12 -24.75 -13.50
CA ILE A 6 -4.10 -23.67 -12.51
C ILE A 6 -5.37 -22.82 -12.68
N TYR A 7 -6.11 -22.68 -11.60
CA TYR A 7 -7.27 -21.79 -11.51
C TYR A 7 -6.88 -20.55 -10.72
N LEU A 8 -7.17 -19.38 -11.26
CA LEU A 8 -6.83 -18.10 -10.66
C LEU A 8 -8.06 -17.45 -9.98
N THR A 9 -7.81 -16.51 -9.09
CA THR A 9 -8.83 -15.66 -8.46
C THR A 9 -9.30 -14.52 -9.37
N ILE A 10 -8.67 -14.37 -10.53
CA ILE A 10 -8.92 -13.29 -11.48
C ILE A 10 -10.37 -13.37 -12.01
N ASP A 11 -11.09 -12.27 -11.88
CA ASP A 11 -12.36 -12.04 -12.56
C ASP A 11 -12.10 -11.43 -13.94
N THR A 12 -12.59 -12.09 -14.99
CA THR A 12 -12.33 -11.69 -16.38
C THR A 12 -12.86 -10.27 -16.68
N ASN A 13 -14.01 -9.89 -16.14
CA ASN A 13 -14.59 -8.57 -16.38
C ASN A 13 -13.78 -7.46 -15.68
N VAL A 14 -13.34 -7.73 -14.45
CA VAL A 14 -12.46 -6.82 -13.71
C VAL A 14 -11.14 -6.66 -14.45
N GLN A 15 -10.52 -7.76 -14.89
CA GLN A 15 -9.25 -7.74 -15.59
C GLN A 15 -9.33 -6.95 -16.91
N MET A 16 -10.34 -7.22 -17.75
CA MET A 16 -10.53 -6.50 -19.01
C MET A 16 -10.77 -5.01 -18.80
N SER A 17 -11.52 -4.65 -17.77
CA SER A 17 -11.76 -3.26 -17.39
C SER A 17 -10.46 -2.56 -16.98
N LEU A 18 -9.64 -3.21 -16.14
CA LEU A 18 -8.35 -2.68 -15.71
C LEU A 18 -7.39 -2.49 -16.89
N GLU A 19 -7.28 -3.45 -17.80
CA GLU A 19 -6.44 -3.33 -18.99
C GLU A 19 -6.85 -2.15 -19.87
N THR A 20 -8.16 -1.95 -20.06
CA THR A 20 -8.68 -0.80 -20.80
C THR A 20 -8.33 0.52 -20.12
N ILE A 21 -8.53 0.61 -18.80
CA ILE A 21 -8.23 1.82 -18.01
C ILE A 21 -6.74 2.14 -18.07
N ILE A 22 -5.88 1.14 -17.86
CA ILE A 22 -4.42 1.33 -17.88
C ILE A 22 -3.93 1.76 -19.25
N ASN A 23 -4.44 1.17 -20.33
CA ASN A 23 -4.08 1.57 -21.69
C ASN A 23 -4.45 3.04 -21.98
N ASN A 24 -5.65 3.45 -21.57
CA ASN A 24 -6.10 4.84 -21.72
C ASN A 24 -5.25 5.79 -20.86
N ALA A 25 -5.00 5.44 -19.59
CA ALA A 25 -4.18 6.25 -18.68
C ALA A 25 -2.74 6.37 -19.19
N SER A 26 -2.14 5.30 -19.68
CA SER A 26 -0.79 5.31 -20.25
C SER A 26 -0.69 6.20 -21.49
N SER A 27 -1.72 6.22 -22.32
CA SER A 27 -1.77 7.09 -23.51
C SER A 27 -1.98 8.58 -23.15
N ALA A 28 -2.64 8.86 -22.03
CA ALA A 28 -2.96 10.23 -21.59
C ALA A 28 -1.89 10.82 -20.65
N SER A 29 -1.06 9.99 -20.04
CA SER A 29 -0.01 10.41 -19.08
C SER A 29 1.37 10.15 -19.66
N ASN A 30 2.36 10.91 -19.19
CA ASN A 30 3.78 10.66 -19.50
C ASN A 30 4.46 9.91 -18.35
N SER A 31 3.77 8.93 -17.79
CA SER A 31 4.27 8.15 -16.65
C SER A 31 5.21 7.05 -17.11
N ASP A 32 6.30 6.84 -16.37
CA ASP A 32 7.26 5.75 -16.62
C ASP A 32 6.62 4.37 -16.47
N TRP A 33 5.67 4.26 -15.52
CA TRP A 33 4.89 3.04 -15.30
C TRP A 33 3.57 3.35 -14.58
N ILE A 34 2.59 2.50 -14.79
CA ILE A 34 1.30 2.54 -14.12
C ILE A 34 0.95 1.12 -13.69
N VAL A 35 0.36 0.97 -12.51
CA VAL A 35 -0.25 -0.27 -12.05
C VAL A 35 -1.61 0.00 -11.45
N ALA A 36 -2.57 -0.84 -11.80
CA ALA A 36 -3.85 -0.93 -11.12
C ALA A 36 -4.08 -2.35 -10.62
N VAL A 37 -4.65 -2.47 -9.43
CA VAL A 37 -4.98 -3.75 -8.82
C VAL A 37 -6.31 -3.65 -8.10
N VAL A 38 -7.13 -4.69 -8.23
CA VAL A 38 -8.38 -4.87 -7.48
C VAL A 38 -8.25 -6.12 -6.65
N ALA A 39 -8.47 -5.99 -5.35
CA ALA A 39 -8.45 -7.11 -4.41
C ALA A 39 -9.77 -7.17 -3.63
N ASP A 40 -10.19 -8.37 -3.30
CA ASP A 40 -11.26 -8.58 -2.33
C ASP A 40 -10.69 -8.32 -0.93
N ALA A 41 -11.19 -7.26 -0.31
CA ALA A 41 -10.70 -6.79 0.97
C ALA A 41 -11.00 -7.75 2.15
N LYS A 42 -11.97 -8.67 1.99
CA LYS A 42 -12.36 -9.65 3.02
C LYS A 42 -11.63 -10.98 2.91
N THR A 43 -11.06 -11.29 1.76
CA THR A 43 -10.41 -12.57 1.51
C THR A 43 -8.94 -12.46 1.13
N GLY A 44 -8.50 -11.30 0.63
CA GLY A 44 -7.17 -11.10 0.06
C GLY A 44 -7.02 -11.61 -1.38
N LYS A 45 -8.09 -12.08 -2.03
CA LYS A 45 -8.07 -12.47 -3.45
C LYS A 45 -7.71 -11.30 -4.33
N ILE A 46 -6.77 -11.49 -5.25
CA ILE A 46 -6.55 -10.54 -6.33
C ILE A 46 -7.55 -10.84 -7.44
N LEU A 47 -8.46 -9.91 -7.70
CA LEU A 47 -9.51 -10.03 -8.71
C LEU A 47 -9.08 -9.55 -10.09
N GLY A 48 -8.05 -8.73 -10.15
CA GLY A 48 -7.44 -8.24 -11.38
C GLY A 48 -6.24 -7.37 -11.12
N SER A 49 -5.29 -7.35 -12.06
CA SER A 49 -4.14 -6.45 -12.04
C SER A 49 -3.67 -6.17 -13.46
N ALA A 50 -3.49 -4.89 -13.79
CA ALA A 50 -2.97 -4.45 -15.06
C ALA A 50 -1.85 -3.44 -14.88
N THR A 51 -0.88 -3.44 -15.78
CA THR A 51 0.31 -2.59 -15.73
C THR A 51 0.62 -1.98 -17.10
N SER A 52 1.27 -0.83 -17.09
CA SER A 52 1.92 -0.25 -18.26
C SER A 52 3.36 0.19 -17.84
N PRO A 53 4.42 -0.14 -18.60
CA PRO A 53 4.40 -0.99 -19.79
C PRO A 53 4.03 -2.45 -19.46
N THR A 54 3.49 -3.14 -20.45
CA THR A 54 3.18 -4.57 -20.40
C THR A 54 3.83 -5.30 -21.58
N PHE A 55 3.72 -6.61 -21.63
CA PHE A 55 4.22 -7.43 -22.74
C PHE A 55 3.19 -8.45 -23.19
N ASN A 56 3.31 -8.86 -24.45
CA ASN A 56 2.53 -9.97 -25.00
C ASN A 56 3.39 -11.24 -24.99
N PRO A 57 3.08 -12.25 -24.18
CA PRO A 57 3.90 -13.47 -24.08
C PRO A 57 3.94 -14.27 -25.39
N ASN A 58 2.95 -14.10 -26.27
CA ASN A 58 2.88 -14.79 -27.56
C ASN A 58 3.90 -14.25 -28.56
N THR A 59 4.37 -13.01 -28.43
CA THR A 59 5.34 -12.41 -29.35
C THR A 59 6.79 -12.70 -28.99
N LYS A 60 7.05 -13.25 -27.80
CA LYS A 60 8.39 -13.55 -27.24
C LYS A 60 9.38 -12.36 -27.26
N LYS A 61 8.87 -11.13 -27.45
CA LYS A 61 9.64 -9.88 -27.36
C LYS A 61 9.44 -9.23 -26.00
N ILE A 62 10.07 -9.81 -24.99
CA ILE A 62 9.93 -9.38 -23.61
C ILE A 62 11.26 -8.77 -23.16
N SER A 63 11.26 -7.47 -22.92
CA SER A 63 12.43 -6.73 -22.44
C SER A 63 12.56 -6.75 -20.91
N ASN A 64 11.46 -6.90 -20.20
CA ASN A 64 11.42 -6.95 -18.75
C ASN A 64 10.32 -7.91 -18.28
N TYR A 65 10.70 -8.87 -17.44
CA TYR A 65 9.81 -9.88 -16.86
C TYR A 65 9.30 -9.51 -15.46
N LEU A 66 9.78 -8.40 -14.89
CA LEU A 66 9.36 -7.98 -13.55
C LEU A 66 7.93 -7.48 -13.58
N ASN A 67 7.14 -8.00 -12.65
CA ASN A 67 5.77 -7.52 -12.46
C ASN A 67 5.77 -6.27 -11.56
N PRO A 68 5.37 -5.09 -12.05
CA PRO A 68 5.33 -3.87 -11.24
C PRO A 68 4.54 -4.01 -9.95
N LEU A 69 3.47 -4.83 -9.92
CA LEU A 69 2.68 -5.08 -8.72
C LEU A 69 3.54 -5.56 -7.54
N THR A 70 4.48 -6.46 -7.80
CA THR A 70 5.28 -7.14 -6.76
C THR A 70 6.72 -6.67 -6.68
N SER A 71 7.26 -6.10 -7.77
CA SER A 71 8.71 -5.86 -7.90
C SER A 71 9.11 -4.39 -7.94
N TYR A 72 8.18 -3.46 -8.25
CA TYR A 72 8.51 -2.04 -8.30
C TYR A 72 8.27 -1.39 -6.94
N THR A 73 9.29 -0.67 -6.47
CA THR A 73 9.22 0.09 -5.22
C THR A 73 9.11 1.57 -5.53
N TYR A 74 8.29 2.27 -4.77
CA TYR A 74 8.06 3.70 -4.93
C TYR A 74 7.78 4.37 -3.58
N GLU A 75 7.94 5.67 -3.50
CA GLU A 75 7.51 6.46 -2.35
C GLU A 75 5.98 6.56 -2.37
N PRO A 76 5.29 5.98 -1.36
CA PRO A 76 3.83 5.85 -1.42
C PRO A 76 3.08 7.17 -1.26
N GLY A 77 3.74 8.19 -0.73
CA GLY A 77 3.12 9.50 -0.50
C GLY A 77 1.97 9.45 0.49
N SER A 78 0.97 10.28 0.29
CA SER A 78 -0.08 10.58 1.27
C SER A 78 -0.97 9.41 1.69
N VAL A 79 -0.94 8.27 1.00
CA VAL A 79 -1.63 7.05 1.48
C VAL A 79 -1.08 6.58 2.82
N MET A 80 0.18 6.91 3.15
CA MET A 80 0.80 6.59 4.43
C MET A 80 0.17 7.33 5.61
N LYS A 81 -0.47 8.46 5.39
CA LYS A 81 -1.19 9.19 6.44
C LYS A 81 -2.26 8.33 7.09
N THR A 82 -2.93 7.47 6.33
CA THR A 82 -3.89 6.50 6.86
C THR A 82 -3.27 5.66 7.98
N TYR A 83 -2.08 5.12 7.76
CA TYR A 83 -1.42 4.27 8.75
C TYR A 83 -0.84 5.07 9.93
N SER A 84 -0.41 6.30 9.69
CA SER A 84 0.03 7.20 10.77
C SER A 84 -1.12 7.59 11.68
N TYR A 85 -2.31 7.88 11.12
CA TYR A 85 -3.53 8.12 11.89
C TYR A 85 -4.01 6.85 12.62
N MET A 86 -3.96 5.69 11.98
CA MET A 86 -4.26 4.41 12.64
C MET A 86 -3.39 4.20 13.89
N LEU A 87 -2.09 4.47 13.80
CA LEU A 87 -1.17 4.34 14.93
C LEU A 87 -1.47 5.36 16.02
N ALA A 88 -1.74 6.62 15.65
CA ALA A 88 -2.07 7.66 16.61
C ALA A 88 -3.33 7.32 17.41
N LEU A 89 -4.36 6.82 16.73
CA LEU A 89 -5.61 6.37 17.35
C LEU A 89 -5.43 5.12 18.22
N GLU A 90 -4.58 4.18 17.79
CA GLU A 90 -4.32 2.95 18.56
C GLU A 90 -3.57 3.22 19.86
N ASN A 91 -2.57 4.10 19.82
CA ASN A 91 -1.69 4.35 20.96
C ASN A 91 -2.23 5.39 21.94
N ASN A 92 -3.11 6.29 21.50
CA ASN A 92 -3.57 7.43 22.28
C ASN A 92 -5.10 7.43 22.39
N LYS A 93 -5.61 6.79 23.42
CA LYS A 93 -7.08 6.61 23.63
C LYS A 93 -7.85 7.92 23.75
N ASP A 94 -7.19 8.98 24.21
CA ASP A 94 -7.80 10.30 24.37
C ASP A 94 -7.68 11.16 23.11
N PHE A 95 -6.92 10.72 22.09
CA PHE A 95 -6.79 11.43 20.83
C PHE A 95 -8.09 11.37 20.04
N ASN A 96 -8.73 12.53 19.88
CA ASN A 96 -9.93 12.69 19.08
C ASN A 96 -9.67 13.61 17.87
N PRO A 97 -9.55 13.07 16.66
CA PRO A 97 -9.22 13.84 15.47
C PRO A 97 -10.30 14.84 15.05
N GLU A 98 -11.55 14.71 15.52
CA GLU A 98 -12.65 15.65 15.23
C GLU A 98 -12.54 16.93 16.07
N THR A 99 -12.11 16.80 17.32
CA THR A 99 -12.09 17.91 18.29
C THR A 99 -10.71 18.51 18.51
N GLU A 100 -9.66 17.68 18.41
CA GLU A 100 -8.29 18.17 18.52
C GLU A 100 -7.81 18.81 17.23
N THR A 101 -6.93 19.80 17.37
CA THR A 101 -6.52 20.66 16.26
C THR A 101 -5.03 20.61 16.01
N CYS A 102 -4.64 20.81 14.76
CA CYS A 102 -3.29 21.02 14.29
C CYS A 102 -3.15 22.41 13.67
N LEU A 103 -2.01 23.03 13.82
CA LEU A 103 -1.66 24.25 13.11
C LEU A 103 -1.03 23.88 11.78
N THR A 104 -1.63 24.33 10.68
CA THR A 104 -1.11 24.12 9.32
C THR A 104 -0.41 25.38 8.80
N GLY A 105 0.46 25.19 7.82
CA GLY A 105 1.38 26.19 7.30
C GLY A 105 2.82 25.72 7.42
N PRO A 106 3.81 26.50 7.02
CA PRO A 106 5.22 26.08 7.09
C PRO A 106 5.59 25.61 8.49
N TYR A 107 6.09 24.37 8.61
CA TYR A 107 6.45 23.72 9.86
C TYR A 107 7.94 23.42 9.88
N THR A 108 8.68 24.05 10.79
CA THR A 108 10.14 23.94 10.89
C THR A 108 10.54 22.76 11.77
N ILE A 109 11.49 21.95 11.30
CA ILE A 109 12.09 20.82 12.01
C ILE A 109 13.62 20.94 11.86
N GLY A 110 14.33 21.41 12.90
CA GLY A 110 15.74 21.77 12.75
C GLY A 110 15.92 22.85 11.67
N ASP A 111 16.73 22.56 10.66
CA ASP A 111 16.97 23.44 9.51
C ASP A 111 16.01 23.20 8.34
N ASP A 112 15.15 22.21 8.43
CA ASP A 112 14.22 21.82 7.37
C ASP A 112 12.82 22.43 7.56
N VAL A 113 12.10 22.63 6.44
CA VAL A 113 10.73 23.15 6.45
C VAL A 113 9.81 22.20 5.70
N VAL A 114 8.83 21.66 6.39
CA VAL A 114 7.72 20.89 5.81
C VAL A 114 6.59 21.85 5.46
N SER A 115 6.01 21.69 4.27
CA SER A 115 4.88 22.50 3.80
C SER A 115 3.77 21.63 3.25
N ASP A 116 2.57 22.18 3.25
CA ASP A 116 1.42 21.61 2.56
C ASP A 116 1.49 21.90 1.06
N TRP A 117 0.69 21.17 0.26
CA TRP A 117 0.65 21.34 -1.18
C TRP A 117 0.22 22.76 -1.60
N ASN A 118 -0.58 23.45 -0.80
CA ASN A 118 -0.99 24.84 -1.02
C ASN A 118 0.03 25.89 -0.54
N LYS A 119 1.17 25.44 0.05
CA LYS A 119 2.28 26.25 0.59
C LYS A 119 1.98 27.07 1.84
N THR A 120 0.76 27.55 2.02
CA THR A 120 0.36 28.46 3.10
C THR A 120 -0.38 27.77 4.26
N GLY A 121 -0.87 26.54 4.03
CA GLY A 121 -1.74 25.85 5.00
C GLY A 121 -3.16 26.44 5.03
N TRP A 122 -3.89 26.10 6.08
CA TRP A 122 -5.28 26.51 6.33
C TRP A 122 -5.48 27.10 7.73
N GLY A 123 -4.37 27.45 8.42
CA GLY A 123 -4.41 27.87 9.81
C GLY A 123 -4.66 26.72 10.77
N GLN A 124 -5.38 26.97 11.86
CA GLN A 124 -5.73 25.95 12.84
C GLN A 124 -6.99 25.20 12.38
N ILE A 125 -6.87 23.89 12.20
CA ILE A 125 -7.96 22.99 11.75
C ILE A 125 -7.96 21.71 12.59
N SER A 126 -9.07 20.96 12.58
CA SER A 126 -9.09 19.64 13.23
C SER A 126 -8.16 18.65 12.52
N TYR A 127 -7.68 17.62 13.23
CA TYR A 127 -6.88 16.57 12.59
C TYR A 127 -7.68 15.82 11.52
N GLU A 128 -8.99 15.62 11.72
CA GLU A 128 -9.88 15.06 10.70
C GLU A 128 -9.87 15.90 9.42
N ARG A 129 -10.00 17.24 9.57
CA ARG A 129 -9.92 18.15 8.42
C ARG A 129 -8.53 18.12 7.78
N GLY A 130 -7.47 18.04 8.57
CA GLY A 130 -6.10 17.86 8.09
C GLY A 130 -5.93 16.59 7.25
N TYR A 131 -6.55 15.47 7.67
CA TYR A 131 -6.58 14.23 6.90
C TYR A 131 -7.29 14.41 5.56
N THR A 132 -8.50 15.00 5.55
CA THR A 132 -9.28 15.22 4.32
C THR A 132 -8.62 16.17 3.33
N LEU A 133 -7.87 17.15 3.82
CA LEU A 133 -7.07 18.09 3.00
C LEU A 133 -5.70 17.53 2.62
N SER A 134 -5.36 16.34 3.11
CA SER A 134 -4.04 15.73 2.94
C SER A 134 -2.89 16.62 3.42
N SER A 135 -3.08 17.30 4.57
CA SER A 135 -2.08 18.20 5.14
C SER A 135 -0.86 17.44 5.65
N ASN A 136 0.32 17.80 5.14
CA ASN A 136 1.61 17.29 5.63
C ASN A 136 1.95 17.90 7.00
N THR A 137 1.64 19.17 7.19
CA THR A 137 1.98 19.91 8.40
C THR A 137 1.08 19.50 9.56
N CYS A 138 -0.16 19.09 9.30
CA CYS A 138 -1.01 18.47 10.31
C CYS A 138 -0.44 17.11 10.77
N VAL A 139 0.08 16.30 9.84
CA VAL A 139 0.80 15.06 10.17
C VAL A 139 2.08 15.34 10.96
N ALA A 140 2.82 16.41 10.62
CA ALA A 140 3.99 16.81 11.40
C ALA A 140 3.64 17.15 12.86
N ASN A 141 2.53 17.88 13.09
CA ASN A 141 2.00 18.13 14.44
C ASN A 141 1.60 16.81 15.14
N MET A 142 0.97 15.88 14.41
CA MET A 142 0.57 14.59 14.96
C MET A 142 1.80 13.74 15.38
N VAL A 143 2.84 13.68 14.55
CA VAL A 143 4.10 13.00 14.91
C VAL A 143 4.70 13.62 16.18
N LYS A 144 4.78 14.96 16.26
CA LYS A 144 5.32 15.64 17.43
C LYS A 144 4.55 15.34 18.72
N ASN A 145 3.21 15.28 18.65
CA ASN A 145 2.35 15.25 19.83
C ASN A 145 1.97 13.84 20.28
N TYR A 146 1.90 12.88 19.36
CA TYR A 146 1.26 11.58 19.60
C TYR A 146 2.09 10.37 19.17
N LEU A 147 3.17 10.54 18.40
CA LEU A 147 3.94 9.43 17.86
C LEU A 147 5.42 9.60 18.16
N THR A 148 6.07 8.48 18.46
CA THR A 148 7.53 8.41 18.51
C THR A 148 8.09 7.77 17.24
N LYS A 149 9.36 8.04 16.96
CA LYS A 149 10.09 7.39 15.86
C LYS A 149 10.02 5.87 15.92
N ASP A 150 10.22 5.31 17.10
CA ASP A 150 10.31 3.86 17.27
C ASP A 150 8.94 3.19 17.14
N GLU A 151 7.87 3.82 17.62
CA GLU A 151 6.50 3.36 17.40
C GLU A 151 6.14 3.36 15.91
N LEU A 152 6.39 4.47 15.21
CA LEU A 152 6.10 4.57 13.77
C LEU A 152 6.89 3.52 12.98
N LYS A 153 8.17 3.35 13.26
CA LYS A 153 9.02 2.36 12.59
C LYS A 153 8.58 0.93 12.86
N SER A 154 8.23 0.64 14.10
CA SER A 154 7.75 -0.68 14.52
C SER A 154 6.40 -0.99 13.89
N PHE A 155 5.50 -0.01 13.85
CA PHE A 155 4.18 -0.15 13.24
C PHE A 155 4.25 -0.39 11.72
N TYR A 156 5.09 0.37 11.00
CA TYR A 156 5.28 0.16 9.57
C TYR A 156 5.86 -1.22 9.24
N LYS A 157 6.76 -1.73 10.08
CA LYS A 157 7.25 -3.11 9.97
C LYS A 157 6.15 -4.13 10.28
N LYS A 158 5.35 -3.89 11.32
CA LYS A 158 4.24 -4.76 11.74
C LYS A 158 3.17 -4.86 10.63
N ILE A 159 2.87 -3.76 9.94
CA ILE A 159 1.96 -3.72 8.78
C ILE A 159 2.55 -4.42 7.55
N GLY A 160 3.88 -4.60 7.47
CA GLY A 160 4.55 -5.38 6.44
C GLY A 160 5.32 -4.57 5.38
N PHE A 161 5.55 -3.26 5.57
CA PHE A 161 6.21 -2.42 4.56
C PHE A 161 7.72 -2.70 4.35
N SER A 162 8.34 -3.51 5.18
CA SER A 162 9.73 -3.95 5.03
C SER A 162 9.89 -5.46 4.84
N SER A 163 8.79 -6.16 4.56
CA SER A 163 8.78 -7.63 4.39
C SER A 163 7.95 -8.03 3.17
N LYS A 164 8.19 -9.23 2.66
CA LYS A 164 7.37 -9.81 1.61
C LYS A 164 5.93 -10.00 2.11
N THR A 165 4.96 -9.82 1.23
CA THR A 165 3.54 -10.05 1.57
C THR A 165 3.22 -11.53 1.68
N GLY A 166 3.96 -12.35 0.93
CA GLY A 166 3.72 -13.79 0.79
C GLY A 166 2.71 -14.12 -0.29
N ILE A 167 2.45 -13.20 -1.24
CA ILE A 167 1.66 -13.49 -2.43
C ILE A 167 2.30 -14.62 -3.23
N ASP A 168 1.50 -15.45 -3.84
CA ASP A 168 1.88 -16.61 -4.65
C ASP A 168 2.34 -16.21 -6.08
N LEU A 169 3.08 -15.11 -6.19
CA LEU A 169 3.73 -14.65 -7.41
C LEU A 169 5.26 -14.61 -7.25
N PRO A 170 6.01 -14.85 -8.32
CA PRO A 170 7.48 -14.80 -8.28
C PRO A 170 7.99 -13.36 -8.15
N SER A 171 9.27 -13.23 -7.79
CA SER A 171 10.01 -11.96 -7.81
C SER A 171 9.39 -10.86 -6.94
N GLU A 172 8.90 -11.24 -5.75
CA GLU A 172 8.39 -10.26 -4.80
C GLU A 172 9.55 -9.50 -4.14
N TYR A 173 9.54 -8.17 -4.29
CA TYR A 173 10.49 -7.25 -3.67
C TYR A 173 9.87 -6.64 -2.40
N THR A 174 10.71 -6.02 -1.58
CA THR A 174 10.27 -5.31 -0.40
C THR A 174 10.65 -3.85 -0.48
N GLY A 175 9.81 -3.00 0.07
CA GLY A 175 10.15 -1.60 0.30
C GLY A 175 11.19 -1.43 1.42
N LYS A 176 11.57 -0.18 1.66
CA LYS A 176 12.50 0.22 2.72
C LYS A 176 11.83 1.17 3.68
N VAL A 177 11.83 0.82 4.96
CA VAL A 177 11.39 1.67 6.08
C VAL A 177 12.61 1.98 6.91
N ASN A 178 13.33 3.03 6.54
CA ASN A 178 14.52 3.45 7.26
C ASN A 178 14.54 4.98 7.38
N PHE A 179 14.44 5.46 8.62
CA PHE A 179 14.52 6.87 8.96
C PHE A 179 15.18 7.01 10.33
N LYS A 180 15.97 8.06 10.51
CA LYS A 180 16.80 8.31 11.69
C LYS A 180 16.56 9.68 12.30
N TYR A 181 16.53 10.72 11.47
CA TYR A 181 16.38 12.11 11.90
C TYR A 181 14.91 12.52 11.97
N ASP A 182 14.59 13.53 12.78
CA ASP A 182 13.21 13.94 13.04
C ASP A 182 12.46 14.35 11.76
N VAL A 183 13.12 15.04 10.85
CA VAL A 183 12.52 15.39 9.54
C VAL A 183 12.20 14.14 8.71
N GLU A 184 13.05 13.12 8.76
CA GLU A 184 12.81 11.85 8.07
C GLU A 184 11.61 11.10 8.68
N VAL A 185 11.42 11.16 10.00
CA VAL A 185 10.27 10.58 10.71
C VAL A 185 8.97 11.24 10.22
N VAL A 186 8.96 12.57 10.16
CA VAL A 186 7.79 13.31 9.67
C VAL A 186 7.54 13.02 8.19
N ASN A 187 8.58 13.00 7.35
CA ASN A 187 8.47 12.66 5.94
C ASN A 187 7.92 11.24 5.74
N ALA A 188 8.42 10.26 6.51
CA ALA A 188 7.91 8.88 6.48
C ALA A 188 6.43 8.80 6.89
N ALA A 189 5.98 9.63 7.82
CA ALA A 189 4.59 9.65 8.28
C ALA A 189 3.59 10.10 7.21
N PHE A 190 4.04 10.85 6.19
CA PHE A 190 3.23 11.18 5.01
C PHE A 190 3.76 10.54 3.71
N GLY A 191 4.68 9.56 3.83
CA GLY A 191 5.07 8.64 2.75
C GLY A 191 6.20 9.09 1.85
N GLN A 192 7.08 9.95 2.32
CA GLN A 192 8.33 10.31 1.64
C GLN A 192 9.56 9.76 2.40
N GLY A 193 10.66 9.52 1.70
CA GLY A 193 11.89 8.95 2.28
C GLY A 193 11.79 7.46 2.65
N ILE A 194 10.66 6.82 2.38
CA ILE A 194 10.44 5.38 2.49
C ILE A 194 9.92 4.83 1.17
N THR A 195 10.07 3.53 0.96
CA THR A 195 9.51 2.90 -0.25
C THR A 195 8.68 1.70 0.11
N THR A 196 7.64 1.44 -0.70
CA THR A 196 6.79 0.24 -0.64
C THR A 196 6.56 -0.31 -2.03
N THR A 197 6.09 -1.55 -2.14
CA THR A 197 5.55 -2.07 -3.40
C THR A 197 4.03 -1.90 -3.42
N PRO A 198 3.38 -1.88 -4.61
CA PRO A 198 1.93 -1.82 -4.69
C PRO A 198 1.22 -2.95 -3.92
N ILE A 199 1.77 -4.18 -3.98
CA ILE A 199 1.17 -5.32 -3.25
C ILE A 199 1.29 -5.18 -1.73
N GLN A 200 2.35 -4.53 -1.21
CA GLN A 200 2.45 -4.22 0.22
C GLN A 200 1.35 -3.25 0.66
N GLN A 201 1.01 -2.25 -0.18
CA GLN A 201 -0.12 -1.35 0.10
C GLN A 201 -1.45 -2.12 0.11
N VAL A 202 -1.68 -3.03 -0.85
CA VAL A 202 -2.88 -3.88 -0.87
C VAL A 202 -3.01 -4.67 0.43
N LYS A 203 -1.94 -5.35 0.86
CA LYS A 203 -1.93 -6.10 2.12
C LYS A 203 -2.26 -5.20 3.32
N ALA A 204 -1.61 -4.05 3.43
CA ALA A 204 -1.80 -3.12 4.53
C ALA A 204 -3.25 -2.62 4.63
N LEU A 205 -3.88 -2.31 3.49
CA LEU A 205 -5.28 -1.86 3.43
C LEU A 205 -6.29 -2.91 3.91
N THR A 206 -5.96 -4.21 3.85
CA THR A 206 -6.86 -5.25 4.35
C THR A 206 -7.13 -5.11 5.85
N ALA A 207 -6.20 -4.56 6.64
CA ALA A 207 -6.40 -4.34 8.06
C ALA A 207 -7.61 -3.42 8.36
N ILE A 208 -7.84 -2.41 7.51
CA ILE A 208 -8.96 -1.46 7.68
C ILE A 208 -10.29 -2.17 7.58
N SER A 209 -10.45 -3.07 6.61
CA SER A 209 -11.71 -3.79 6.35
C SER A 209 -11.91 -5.04 7.22
N ASN A 210 -10.87 -5.49 7.95
CA ASN A 210 -10.87 -6.73 8.73
C ASN A 210 -10.55 -6.52 10.21
N ASN A 211 -11.07 -5.45 10.81
CA ASN A 211 -10.93 -5.17 12.23
C ASN A 211 -9.47 -5.25 12.70
N GLY A 212 -8.55 -4.63 11.96
CA GLY A 212 -7.13 -4.61 12.27
C GLY A 212 -6.34 -5.86 11.87
N ILE A 213 -6.95 -6.83 11.20
CA ILE A 213 -6.28 -8.08 10.77
C ILE A 213 -5.80 -7.95 9.33
N LEU A 214 -4.51 -8.18 9.11
CA LEU A 214 -3.91 -8.27 7.79
C LEU A 214 -4.27 -9.60 7.13
N LEU A 215 -4.52 -9.58 5.81
CA LEU A 215 -4.66 -10.75 4.98
C LEU A 215 -3.48 -10.89 4.02
N THR A 216 -3.02 -12.11 3.80
CA THR A 216 -2.04 -12.41 2.75
C THR A 216 -2.74 -12.37 1.39
N PRO A 217 -2.31 -11.50 0.45
CA PRO A 217 -2.86 -11.51 -0.90
C PRO A 217 -2.55 -12.84 -1.60
N TYR A 218 -3.46 -13.31 -2.47
CA TYR A 218 -3.21 -14.50 -3.29
C TYR A 218 -3.94 -14.43 -4.63
N ILE A 219 -3.43 -15.16 -5.62
CA ILE A 219 -3.95 -15.20 -6.98
C ILE A 219 -4.27 -16.63 -7.44
N VAL A 220 -3.63 -17.65 -6.86
CA VAL A 220 -3.93 -19.05 -7.17
C VAL A 220 -5.12 -19.52 -6.34
N LEU A 221 -6.25 -19.78 -7.00
CA LEU A 221 -7.44 -20.31 -6.35
C LEU A 221 -7.31 -21.81 -6.07
N LYS A 222 -6.83 -22.58 -7.04
CA LYS A 222 -6.52 -23.99 -6.88
C LYS A 222 -5.60 -24.50 -8.00
N THR A 223 -4.92 -25.62 -7.74
CA THR A 223 -4.26 -26.43 -8.77
C THR A 223 -4.89 -27.83 -8.79
N VAL A 224 -5.06 -28.37 -9.99
CA VAL A 224 -5.73 -29.65 -10.21
C VAL A 224 -4.85 -30.51 -11.12
N ASN A 225 -4.60 -31.75 -10.72
CA ASN A 225 -3.89 -32.68 -11.59
C ASN A 225 -4.72 -32.95 -12.85
N GLN A 226 -4.12 -32.73 -14.02
CA GLN A 226 -4.83 -32.79 -15.29
C GLN A 226 -5.33 -34.21 -15.60
N THR A 227 -4.63 -35.24 -15.15
CA THR A 227 -4.95 -36.64 -15.41
C THR A 227 -5.91 -37.21 -14.38
N THR A 228 -5.59 -37.06 -13.07
CA THR A 228 -6.40 -37.69 -11.99
C THR A 228 -7.59 -36.82 -11.58
N LYS A 229 -7.62 -35.54 -11.98
CA LYS A 229 -8.60 -34.53 -11.55
C LYS A 229 -8.58 -34.25 -10.04
N GLU A 230 -7.57 -34.69 -9.34
CA GLU A 230 -7.37 -34.43 -7.92
C GLU A 230 -6.95 -32.98 -7.69
N VAL A 231 -7.53 -32.33 -6.66
CA VAL A 231 -7.11 -31.00 -6.23
C VAL A 231 -5.83 -31.12 -5.42
N ILE A 232 -4.72 -30.60 -5.97
CA ILE A 232 -3.39 -30.67 -5.34
C ILE A 232 -3.21 -29.51 -4.35
N TYR A 233 -3.75 -28.34 -4.67
CA TYR A 233 -3.67 -27.14 -3.85
C TYR A 233 -4.97 -26.36 -3.89
N GLU A 234 -5.38 -25.76 -2.76
CA GLU A 234 -6.52 -24.86 -2.67
C GLU A 234 -6.12 -23.62 -1.87
N GLY A 235 -6.17 -22.46 -2.56
CA GLY A 235 -5.94 -21.14 -1.97
C GLY A 235 -7.11 -20.73 -1.07
N LYS A 236 -6.80 -20.27 0.14
CA LYS A 236 -7.79 -19.82 1.14
C LYS A 236 -7.36 -18.50 1.76
N PRO A 237 -8.31 -17.69 2.25
CA PRO A 237 -7.97 -16.51 3.03
C PRO A 237 -7.02 -16.88 4.18
N LYS A 238 -5.91 -16.14 4.28
CA LYS A 238 -4.88 -16.38 5.30
C LYS A 238 -4.62 -15.10 6.07
N GLU A 239 -4.93 -15.15 7.35
CA GLU A 239 -4.58 -14.06 8.28
C GLU A 239 -3.06 -13.96 8.44
N ALA A 240 -2.56 -12.72 8.43
CA ALA A 240 -1.15 -12.40 8.61
C ALA A 240 -0.88 -11.61 9.91
N GLY A 241 -1.83 -11.69 10.84
CA GLY A 241 -1.75 -11.08 12.17
C GLY A 241 -2.56 -9.79 12.31
N ARG A 242 -2.85 -9.46 13.58
CA ARG A 242 -3.54 -8.22 13.97
C ARG A 242 -2.54 -7.08 14.14
N VAL A 243 -2.80 -5.92 13.55
CA VAL A 243 -1.92 -4.73 13.63
C VAL A 243 -2.49 -3.62 14.50
N VAL A 244 -3.83 -3.50 14.56
CA VAL A 244 -4.56 -2.58 15.44
C VAL A 244 -5.76 -3.29 16.07
N SER A 245 -6.37 -2.71 17.11
CA SER A 245 -7.55 -3.23 17.80
C SER A 245 -8.83 -3.15 16.94
#